data_a29a9749d8214f81543026292fac0823
#
_entry.id   a29a9749d8214f81543026292fac0823
#
_cell.length_a   1.000
_cell.length_b   1.000
_cell.length_c   1.000
_cell.angle_alpha   90.00
_cell.angle_beta   90.00
_cell.angle_gamma   90.00
#
_symmetry.space_group_name_H-M   'P 1'
#
loop_
_entity.id
_entity.type
_entity.pdbx_description
1 polymer ?
#
loop_
_entity_poly.entity_id
_entity_poly.type
_entity_poly.pdbx_seq_one_letter_code
_entity_poly.pdbx_strand_id
1 'polypeptide(L)'
;MAYDIIIKPSAEKSFAKLPKAQQIKIINAIENLAINPRPQGFKKLKSTAELYRIRVGDYRVIYSIDNNVLIITVVKIGHRKEIYK
;
A
#
# COMPACT_ATOMS: atom_id res chain seq x y z
N MET A 1 -12.29 6.29 13.54
CA MET A 1 -11.00 5.89 14.10
C MET A 1 -10.02 5.57 12.97
N ALA A 2 -8.78 6.00 13.14
CA ALA A 2 -7.76 5.72 12.13
C ALA A 2 -7.04 4.41 12.42
N TYR A 3 -6.61 3.74 11.35
CA TYR A 3 -5.75 2.57 11.45
C TYR A 3 -4.30 3.03 11.65
N ASP A 4 -3.51 2.24 12.36
CA ASP A 4 -2.07 2.44 12.38
C ASP A 4 -1.45 1.86 11.11
N ILE A 5 -0.37 2.48 10.63
CA ILE A 5 0.31 2.05 9.41
C ILE A 5 1.65 1.44 9.78
N ILE A 6 1.89 0.23 9.30
CA ILE A 6 3.19 -0.44 9.37
C ILE A 6 3.67 -0.65 7.94
N ILE A 7 4.91 -0.30 7.65
CA ILE A 7 5.51 -0.50 6.33
C ILE A 7 6.62 -1.53 6.48
N LYS A 8 6.51 -2.65 5.76
CA LYS A 8 7.54 -3.68 5.81
C LYS A 8 8.87 -3.17 5.26
N PRO A 9 10.01 -3.66 5.77
CA PRO A 9 11.33 -3.18 5.33
C PRO A 9 11.56 -3.25 3.82
N SER A 10 11.08 -4.32 3.16
CA SER A 10 11.22 -4.44 1.70
C SER A 10 10.42 -3.36 0.96
N ALA A 11 9.23 -3.04 1.44
CA ALA A 11 8.41 -1.98 0.87
C ALA A 11 9.07 -0.61 1.08
N GLU A 12 9.62 -0.40 2.27
CA GLU A 12 10.33 0.84 2.60
C GLU A 12 11.55 1.05 1.70
N LYS A 13 12.31 -0.02 1.43
CA LYS A 13 13.46 0.06 0.53
C LYS A 13 13.03 0.43 -0.89
N SER A 14 11.99 -0.20 -1.39
CA SER A 14 11.46 0.12 -2.73
C SER A 14 10.98 1.56 -2.79
N PHE A 15 10.29 2.01 -1.76
CA PHE A 15 9.81 3.39 -1.66
C PHE A 15 10.96 4.40 -1.71
N ALA A 16 12.05 4.13 -0.99
CA ALA A 16 13.18 5.04 -0.88
C ALA A 16 13.87 5.28 -2.23
N LYS A 17 13.72 4.34 -3.17
CA LYS A 17 14.32 4.45 -4.50
C LYS A 17 13.48 5.27 -5.49
N LEU A 18 12.28 5.66 -5.11
CA LEU A 18 11.37 6.36 -6.00
C LEU A 18 11.69 7.84 -6.10
N PRO A 19 11.37 8.49 -7.24
CA PRO A 19 11.47 9.96 -7.32
C PRO A 19 10.63 10.61 -6.23
N LYS A 20 11.09 11.73 -5.72
CA LYS A 20 10.43 12.41 -4.59
C LYS A 20 8.97 12.73 -4.86
N ALA A 21 8.63 13.16 -6.09
CA ALA A 21 7.25 13.46 -6.45
C ALA A 21 6.35 12.24 -6.29
N GLN A 22 6.86 11.05 -6.63
CA GLN A 22 6.11 9.80 -6.48
C GLN A 22 6.00 9.40 -5.02
N GLN A 23 7.06 9.63 -4.24
CA GLN A 23 7.04 9.36 -2.81
C GLN A 23 5.93 10.15 -2.12
N ILE A 24 5.78 11.43 -2.45
CA ILE A 24 4.75 12.27 -1.85
C ILE A 24 3.35 11.74 -2.17
N LYS A 25 3.10 11.37 -3.42
CA LYS A 25 1.81 10.81 -3.83
C LYS A 25 1.50 9.51 -3.10
N ILE A 26 2.49 8.64 -2.96
CA ILE A 26 2.34 7.34 -2.31
C ILE A 26 2.09 7.53 -0.81
N ILE A 27 2.82 8.42 -0.16
CA ILE A 27 2.61 8.71 1.25
C ILE A 27 1.18 9.21 1.49
N ASN A 28 0.70 10.14 0.67
CA ASN A 28 -0.65 10.65 0.80
C ASN A 28 -1.69 9.54 0.64
N ALA A 29 -1.48 8.64 -0.31
CA ALA A 29 -2.38 7.52 -0.51
C ALA A 29 -2.37 6.56 0.68
N ILE A 30 -1.20 6.28 1.24
CA ILE A 30 -1.07 5.41 2.43
C ILE A 30 -1.75 6.06 3.64
N GLU A 31 -1.55 7.35 3.85
CA GLU A 31 -2.20 8.05 4.94
C GLU A 31 -3.73 8.00 4.82
N ASN A 32 -4.24 8.10 3.59
CA ASN A 32 -5.67 7.96 3.34
C ASN A 32 -6.19 6.56 3.66
N LEU A 33 -5.36 5.53 3.51
CA LEU A 33 -5.74 4.17 3.89
C LEU A 33 -6.00 4.06 5.39
N ALA A 34 -5.30 4.84 6.21
CA ALA A 34 -5.52 4.84 7.66
C ALA A 34 -6.93 5.29 8.02
N ILE A 35 -7.53 6.14 7.19
CA ILE A 35 -8.88 6.65 7.39
C ILE A 35 -9.90 5.77 6.68
N ASN A 36 -9.59 5.34 5.45
CA ASN A 36 -10.46 4.49 4.64
C ASN A 36 -9.62 3.39 3.99
N PRO A 37 -9.55 2.20 4.63
CA PRO A 37 -8.71 1.10 4.11
C PRO A 37 -9.22 0.48 2.80
N ARG A 38 -10.45 0.78 2.42
CA ARG A 38 -11.04 0.29 1.17
C ARG A 38 -11.48 1.46 0.31
N PRO A 39 -10.53 2.29 -0.18
CA PRO A 39 -10.89 3.45 -0.98
C PRO A 39 -11.42 3.04 -2.35
N GLN A 40 -12.06 3.96 -3.04
CA GLN A 40 -12.51 3.72 -4.39
C GLN A 40 -11.32 3.29 -5.26
N GLY A 41 -11.51 2.21 -6.03
CA GLY A 41 -10.45 1.68 -6.88
C GLY A 41 -9.56 0.63 -6.24
N PHE A 42 -9.75 0.33 -4.94
CA PHE A 42 -9.00 -0.76 -4.32
C PHE A 42 -9.44 -2.10 -4.92
N LYS A 43 -8.53 -3.06 -4.93
CA LYS A 43 -8.84 -4.42 -5.37
C LYS A 43 -8.24 -5.43 -4.43
N LYS A 44 -8.98 -6.51 -4.21
CA LYS A 44 -8.46 -7.66 -3.47
C LYS A 44 -7.65 -8.53 -4.42
N LEU A 45 -6.45 -8.91 -4.02
CA LEU A 45 -5.60 -9.77 -4.83
C LEU A 45 -5.99 -11.22 -4.66
N LYS A 46 -5.83 -12.00 -5.74
CA LYS A 46 -6.01 -13.44 -5.68
C LYS A 46 -4.74 -14.07 -5.12
N SER A 47 -4.76 -14.36 -3.83
CA SER A 47 -3.64 -15.01 -3.17
C SER A 47 -4.16 -15.77 -1.95
N THR A 48 -3.31 -16.59 -1.33
CA THR A 48 -3.65 -17.29 -0.10
C THR A 48 -3.73 -16.34 1.09
N ALA A 49 -3.03 -15.21 1.02
CA ALA A 49 -3.12 -14.15 2.02
C ALA A 49 -4.17 -13.12 1.59
N GLU A 50 -4.81 -12.48 2.56
CA GLU A 50 -5.77 -11.41 2.27
C GLU A 50 -5.02 -10.12 2.01
N LEU A 51 -4.66 -9.90 0.75
CA LEU A 51 -3.93 -8.72 0.31
C LEU A 51 -4.82 -7.86 -0.59
N TYR A 52 -4.61 -6.57 -0.51
CA TYR A 52 -5.34 -5.58 -1.28
C TYR A 52 -4.34 -4.68 -2.01
N ARG A 53 -4.81 -4.02 -3.03
CA ARG A 53 -3.99 -3.17 -3.88
C ARG A 53 -4.69 -1.84 -4.16
N ILE A 54 -3.92 -0.76 -4.11
CA ILE A 54 -4.34 0.54 -4.66
C ILE A 54 -3.34 0.97 -5.72
N ARG A 55 -3.82 1.77 -6.66
CA ARG A 55 -2.99 2.39 -7.69
C ARG A 55 -2.64 3.81 -7.29
N VAL A 56 -1.38 4.17 -7.50
CA VAL A 56 -0.91 5.55 -7.30
C VAL A 56 -0.09 5.89 -8.54
N GLY A 57 -0.73 6.45 -9.56
CA GLY A 57 -0.10 6.66 -10.86
C GLY A 57 0.29 5.32 -11.48
N ASP A 58 1.56 5.18 -11.87
CA ASP A 58 2.10 3.94 -12.43
C ASP A 58 2.58 2.97 -11.35
N TYR A 59 2.38 3.31 -10.08
CA TYR A 59 2.83 2.49 -8.97
C TYR A 59 1.66 1.77 -8.31
N ARG A 60 1.99 0.70 -7.60
CA ARG A 60 1.02 -0.09 -6.85
C ARG A 60 1.47 -0.19 -5.41
N VAL A 61 0.52 -0.11 -4.50
CA VAL A 61 0.74 -0.37 -3.08
C VAL A 61 -0.07 -1.59 -2.70
N ILE A 62 0.62 -2.62 -2.23
CA ILE A 62 -0.02 -3.85 -1.76
C ILE A 62 0.01 -3.84 -0.24
N TYR A 63 -1.13 -4.08 0.37
CA TYR A 63 -1.28 -3.97 1.82
C TYR A 63 -2.26 -5.00 2.34
N SER A 64 -2.19 -5.24 3.65
CA SER A 64 -3.17 -6.05 4.36
C SER A 64 -3.89 -5.18 5.40
N ILE A 65 -5.07 -5.62 5.80
CA ILE A 65 -5.89 -4.91 6.78
C ILE A 65 -6.15 -5.87 7.93
N ASP A 66 -5.83 -5.46 9.15
CA ASP A 66 -6.20 -6.20 10.36
C ASP A 66 -7.24 -5.38 11.12
N ASN A 67 -8.49 -5.78 11.03
CA ASN A 67 -9.60 -5.07 11.66
C ASN A 67 -9.66 -5.27 13.16
N ASN A 68 -9.03 -6.32 13.69
CA ASN A 68 -9.07 -6.60 15.13
C ASN A 68 -8.21 -5.63 15.93
N VAL A 69 -7.04 -5.29 15.37
CA VAL A 69 -6.12 -4.36 16.02
C VAL A 69 -5.98 -3.03 15.28
N LEU A 70 -6.76 -2.83 14.23
CA LEU A 70 -6.79 -1.61 13.40
C LEU A 70 -5.40 -1.26 12.86
N ILE A 71 -4.76 -2.22 12.20
CA ILE A 71 -3.44 -2.05 11.59
C ILE A 71 -3.53 -2.31 10.09
N ILE A 72 -2.92 -1.41 9.31
CA ILE A 72 -2.68 -1.63 7.89
C ILE A 72 -1.18 -1.88 7.72
N THR A 73 -0.84 -3.00 7.12
CA THR A 73 0.55 -3.35 6.84
C THR A 73 0.81 -3.20 5.34
N VAL A 74 1.71 -2.29 4.98
CA VAL A 74 2.13 -2.12 3.59
C VAL A 74 3.20 -3.17 3.31
N VAL A 75 2.85 -4.11 2.42
CA VAL A 75 3.68 -5.28 2.14
C VAL A 75 4.62 -5.02 0.97
N LYS A 76 4.16 -4.29 -0.04
CA LYS A 76 4.95 -4.08 -1.25
C LYS A 76 4.58 -2.76 -1.90
N ILE A 77 5.59 -2.05 -2.41
CA ILE A 77 5.42 -0.83 -3.20
C ILE A 77 6.30 -1.01 -4.43
N GLY A 78 5.75 -0.76 -5.62
CA GLY A 78 6.55 -0.89 -6.82
C GLY A 78 5.82 -0.44 -8.07
N HIS A 79 6.58 -0.36 -9.16
CA HIS A 79 6.04 -0.02 -10.46
C HIS A 79 5.12 -1.15 -10.95
N ARG A 80 4.07 -0.80 -11.66
CA ARG A 80 3.10 -1.79 -12.16
C ARG A 80 3.72 -2.94 -12.95
N LYS A 81 4.86 -2.69 -13.62
CA LYS A 81 5.55 -3.72 -14.39
C LYS A 81 6.37 -4.67 -13.53
N GLU A 82 6.70 -4.29 -12.32
CA GLU A 82 7.59 -5.06 -11.45
C GLU A 82 6.85 -5.81 -10.34
N ILE A 83 5.73 -5.26 -9.91
CA ILE A 83 5.09 -5.71 -8.68
C ILE A 83 4.43 -7.09 -8.80
N TYR A 84 4.13 -7.52 -10.04
CA TYR A 84 3.47 -8.80 -10.31
C TYR A 84 4.42 -9.85 -10.89
N LYS A 85 5.71 -9.62 -10.81
CA LYS A 85 6.68 -10.62 -11.23
C LYS A 85 6.84 -11.72 -10.21
#